data_494728ffc26a8517c8460adc4cec17f4
#
_entry.id   494728ffc26a8517c8460adc4cec17f4
#
_cell.length_a   1.000
_cell.length_b   1.000
_cell.length_c   1.000
_cell.angle_alpha   90.00
_cell.angle_beta   90.00
_cell.angle_gamma   90.00
#
_symmetry.space_group_name_H-M   'P 1'
#
loop_
_entity.id
_entity.type
_entity.pdbx_description
1 polymer ?
#
loop_
_entity_poly.entity_id
_entity_poly.type
_entity_poly.pdbx_seq_one_letter_code
_entity_poly.pdbx_strand_id
1 'polypeptide(L)'
;TAHIVNTEGGGLAVFAGAMSRVIDGQKGIFTAAQLDAAVRRARRHTPKPRMVVVEQTSNSAGGSVWPLEAVREVGAAAREKGLITHMDGARLLNAVVATGVSARKFAEPFDTLWLDLSKGLGCPIGAVLAGDKDFIEQAWQWKQRMGGAMRQAGIVAAAGVHALEHHVERMAEDHENARYFGELLGNTPGIMVEDGIETNMVFFNVEGTGLTAEDFRDRLIESDAIRIGANDLYRMRAVTHLDISREGIEWAATAVRNLARFNLPR
;
A
#
# COMPACT_ATOMS: atom_id res chain seq x y z
N THR A 1 -4.61 9.59 -2.67
CA THR A 1 -3.95 8.80 -1.60
C THR A 1 -2.81 7.94 -2.12
N ALA A 2 -2.68 7.70 -3.44
CA ALA A 2 -1.67 6.83 -4.01
C ALA A 2 -0.23 7.30 -3.72
N HIS A 3 0.66 6.35 -3.41
CA HIS A 3 2.06 6.59 -3.08
C HIS A 3 2.82 7.32 -4.18
N ILE A 4 2.64 6.91 -5.43
CA ILE A 4 3.31 7.51 -6.60
C ILE A 4 3.11 9.04 -6.71
N VAL A 5 2.03 9.56 -6.11
CA VAL A 5 1.74 11.01 -6.11
C VAL A 5 2.27 11.70 -4.86
N ASN A 6 2.10 11.09 -3.71
CA ASN A 6 2.23 11.78 -2.41
C ASN A 6 3.51 11.46 -1.65
N THR A 7 4.18 10.34 -1.97
CA THR A 7 5.21 9.78 -1.06
C THR A 7 6.58 9.59 -1.74
N GLU A 8 6.65 9.56 -3.07
CA GLU A 8 7.87 9.20 -3.80
C GLU A 8 8.77 10.40 -4.14
N GLY A 9 8.79 11.42 -3.29
CA GLY A 9 9.70 12.58 -3.43
C GLY A 9 9.55 13.37 -4.73
N GLY A 10 8.39 13.30 -5.38
CA GLY A 10 8.16 13.95 -6.67
C GLY A 10 8.86 13.25 -7.85
N GLY A 11 9.28 11.98 -7.69
CA GLY A 11 10.02 11.23 -8.69
C GLY A 11 9.35 11.18 -10.06
N LEU A 12 8.03 11.12 -10.10
CA LEU A 12 7.26 11.17 -11.35
C LEU A 12 7.56 12.44 -12.18
N ALA A 13 7.60 13.60 -11.52
CA ALA A 13 7.93 14.87 -12.18
C ALA A 13 9.42 14.95 -12.53
N VAL A 14 10.30 14.58 -11.61
CA VAL A 14 11.76 14.72 -11.77
C VAL A 14 12.30 13.80 -12.86
N PHE A 15 11.92 12.52 -12.86
CA PHE A 15 12.49 11.53 -13.77
C PHE A 15 11.70 11.36 -15.07
N ALA A 16 10.39 11.53 -15.03
CA ALA A 16 9.55 11.34 -16.20
C ALA A 16 9.00 12.65 -16.80
N GLY A 17 9.20 13.80 -16.15
CA GLY A 17 8.61 15.07 -16.57
C GLY A 17 7.08 14.98 -16.66
N ALA A 18 6.46 14.10 -15.92
CA ALA A 18 5.04 13.80 -15.99
C ALA A 18 4.25 14.52 -14.90
N MET A 19 3.05 14.96 -15.26
CA MET A 19 2.07 15.51 -14.33
C MET A 19 1.10 14.42 -13.90
N SER A 20 0.84 14.31 -12.61
CA SER A 20 -0.22 13.45 -12.09
C SER A 20 -1.58 14.16 -12.14
N ARG A 21 -2.61 13.40 -12.42
CA ARG A 21 -4.01 13.76 -12.19
C ARG A 21 -4.65 12.71 -11.28
N VAL A 22 -4.99 13.13 -10.08
CA VAL A 22 -5.63 12.26 -9.10
C VAL A 22 -7.09 12.03 -9.49
N ILE A 23 -7.55 10.79 -9.32
CA ILE A 23 -8.95 10.39 -9.40
C ILE A 23 -9.35 10.00 -7.97
N ASP A 24 -10.32 10.72 -7.41
CA ASP A 24 -10.84 10.42 -6.09
C ASP A 24 -11.76 9.20 -6.14
N GLY A 25 -11.46 8.21 -5.31
CA GLY A 25 -12.22 6.98 -5.19
C GLY A 25 -12.49 6.63 -3.73
N GLN A 26 -13.61 5.99 -3.45
CA GLN A 26 -13.93 5.51 -2.12
C GLN A 26 -12.89 4.45 -1.70
N LYS A 27 -12.25 4.64 -0.55
CA LYS A 27 -11.11 3.81 -0.10
C LYS A 27 -10.00 3.67 -1.15
N GLY A 28 -9.76 4.73 -1.93
CA GLY A 28 -8.73 4.74 -2.98
C GLY A 28 -9.12 3.99 -4.27
N ILE A 29 -10.34 3.46 -4.35
CA ILE A 29 -10.85 2.69 -5.48
C ILE A 29 -11.78 3.58 -6.32
N PHE A 30 -11.37 3.90 -7.54
CA PHE A 30 -12.15 4.66 -8.50
C PHE A 30 -12.79 3.75 -9.56
N THR A 31 -13.86 4.22 -10.18
CA THR A 31 -14.60 3.47 -11.21
C THR A 31 -14.12 3.80 -12.63
N ALA A 32 -14.46 2.97 -13.60
CA ALA A 32 -14.25 3.24 -15.03
C ALA A 32 -14.92 4.56 -15.46
N ALA A 33 -16.10 4.88 -14.94
CA ALA A 33 -16.78 6.15 -15.23
C ALA A 33 -16.01 7.37 -14.69
N GLN A 34 -15.38 7.25 -13.52
CA GLN A 34 -14.51 8.30 -12.97
C GLN A 34 -13.23 8.46 -13.80
N LEU A 35 -12.64 7.35 -14.29
CA LEU A 35 -11.54 7.40 -15.24
C LEU A 35 -11.96 8.14 -16.52
N ASP A 36 -13.12 7.80 -17.08
CA ASP A 36 -13.66 8.47 -18.27
C ASP A 36 -13.80 9.98 -18.10
N ALA A 37 -14.34 10.40 -16.96
CA ALA A 37 -14.48 11.81 -16.62
C ALA A 37 -13.11 12.51 -16.41
N ALA A 38 -12.11 11.76 -15.91
CA ALA A 38 -10.77 12.28 -15.69
C ALA A 38 -9.97 12.43 -17.02
N VAL A 39 -10.20 11.55 -17.98
CA VAL A 39 -9.49 11.57 -19.27
C VAL A 39 -10.09 12.62 -20.18
N ARG A 40 -9.48 13.79 -20.19
CA ARG A 40 -9.92 14.90 -21.09
C ARG A 40 -9.56 14.59 -22.53
N ARG A 41 -10.44 14.99 -23.45
CA ARG A 41 -10.10 14.97 -24.89
C ARG A 41 -8.84 15.81 -25.12
N ALA A 42 -7.90 15.25 -25.88
CA ALA A 42 -6.69 15.97 -26.26
C ALA A 42 -7.07 17.25 -27.02
N ARG A 43 -6.66 18.39 -26.51
CA ARG A 43 -6.80 19.70 -27.14
C ARG A 43 -5.44 20.37 -27.19
N ARG A 44 -5.30 21.41 -28.02
CA ARG A 44 -4.03 22.15 -28.19
C ARG A 44 -3.41 22.61 -26.84
N HIS A 45 -4.24 22.87 -25.84
CA HIS A 45 -3.82 23.44 -24.55
C HIS A 45 -4.01 22.49 -23.35
N THR A 46 -4.27 21.21 -23.60
CA THR A 46 -4.43 20.22 -22.51
C THR A 46 -3.33 19.19 -22.55
N PRO A 47 -2.74 18.83 -21.39
CA PRO A 47 -1.82 17.71 -21.33
C PRO A 47 -2.48 16.44 -21.88
N LYS A 48 -1.73 15.62 -22.62
CA LYS A 48 -2.22 14.35 -23.15
C LYS A 48 -2.10 13.27 -22.07
N PRO A 49 -3.20 12.67 -21.64
CA PRO A 49 -3.12 11.48 -20.75
C PRO A 49 -2.38 10.34 -21.45
N ARG A 50 -1.53 9.63 -20.73
CA ARG A 50 -0.70 8.56 -21.28
C ARG A 50 -0.85 7.25 -20.51
N MET A 51 -1.10 7.33 -19.20
CA MET A 51 -1.10 6.17 -18.34
C MET A 51 -2.17 6.33 -17.25
N VAL A 52 -2.73 5.22 -16.83
CA VAL A 52 -3.48 5.09 -15.56
C VAL A 52 -2.71 4.16 -14.63
N VAL A 53 -2.68 4.53 -13.36
CA VAL A 53 -2.02 3.74 -12.30
C VAL A 53 -3.05 3.35 -11.24
N VAL A 54 -3.02 2.09 -10.83
CA VAL A 54 -3.80 1.53 -9.73
C VAL A 54 -2.83 1.01 -8.67
N GLU A 55 -3.08 1.32 -7.40
CA GLU A 55 -2.28 0.83 -6.26
C GLU A 55 -2.99 -0.33 -5.57
N GLN A 56 -2.41 -1.53 -5.59
CA GLN A 56 -2.94 -2.74 -4.97
C GLN A 56 -1.99 -3.21 -3.84
N THR A 57 -2.39 -3.24 -2.58
CA THR A 57 -3.60 -2.65 -2.00
C THR A 57 -3.46 -1.14 -1.82
N SER A 58 -4.57 -0.40 -1.69
CA SER A 58 -4.51 1.05 -1.48
C SER A 58 -4.07 1.37 -0.05
N ASN A 59 -2.79 1.74 0.12
CA ASN A 59 -2.15 1.88 1.42
C ASN A 59 -2.82 2.92 2.33
N SER A 60 -2.80 4.19 1.93
CA SER A 60 -3.33 5.28 2.76
C SER A 60 -4.86 5.27 2.88
N ALA A 61 -5.53 4.43 2.12
CA ALA A 61 -6.97 4.22 2.17
C ALA A 61 -7.38 2.98 2.99
N GLY A 62 -6.58 2.58 3.97
CA GLY A 62 -6.91 1.50 4.88
C GLY A 62 -6.33 0.13 4.51
N GLY A 63 -5.46 0.05 3.51
CA GLY A 63 -4.99 -1.23 2.97
C GLY A 63 -6.07 -1.96 2.17
N SER A 64 -7.04 -1.22 1.64
CA SER A 64 -8.19 -1.75 0.91
C SER A 64 -7.79 -2.48 -0.36
N VAL A 65 -8.51 -3.55 -0.65
CA VAL A 65 -8.29 -4.40 -1.83
C VAL A 65 -9.19 -3.94 -2.97
N TRP A 66 -8.60 -3.62 -4.11
CA TRP A 66 -9.37 -3.43 -5.33
C TRP A 66 -10.04 -4.74 -5.74
N PRO A 67 -11.39 -4.77 -5.86
CA PRO A 67 -12.07 -5.93 -6.41
C PRO A 67 -11.59 -6.25 -7.82
N LEU A 68 -11.46 -7.54 -8.16
CA LEU A 68 -10.99 -7.96 -9.48
C LEU A 68 -11.81 -7.34 -10.62
N GLU A 69 -13.14 -7.27 -10.45
CA GLU A 69 -14.01 -6.70 -11.47
C GLU A 69 -13.76 -5.22 -11.69
N ALA A 70 -13.59 -4.44 -10.61
CA ALA A 70 -13.24 -3.02 -10.72
C ALA A 70 -11.90 -2.80 -11.43
N VAL A 71 -10.91 -3.67 -11.14
CA VAL A 71 -9.61 -3.65 -11.83
C VAL A 71 -9.79 -3.93 -13.34
N ARG A 72 -10.62 -4.89 -13.71
CA ARG A 72 -10.91 -5.23 -15.11
C ARG A 72 -11.65 -4.13 -15.86
N GLU A 73 -12.67 -3.54 -15.23
CA GLU A 73 -13.42 -2.42 -15.81
C GLU A 73 -12.52 -1.21 -16.07
N VAL A 74 -11.69 -0.84 -15.11
CA VAL A 74 -10.73 0.27 -15.27
C VAL A 74 -9.70 -0.05 -16.36
N GLY A 75 -9.17 -1.28 -16.40
CA GLY A 75 -8.23 -1.72 -17.44
C GLY A 75 -8.84 -1.68 -18.84
N ALA A 76 -10.09 -2.13 -19.00
CA ALA A 76 -10.83 -2.08 -20.26
C ALA A 76 -11.05 -0.63 -20.71
N ALA A 77 -11.56 0.24 -19.83
CA ALA A 77 -11.76 1.67 -20.11
C ALA A 77 -10.44 2.38 -20.49
N ALA A 78 -9.33 2.00 -19.85
CA ALA A 78 -8.02 2.55 -20.17
C ALA A 78 -7.56 2.15 -21.59
N ARG A 79 -7.71 0.87 -21.96
CA ARG A 79 -7.37 0.38 -23.32
C ARG A 79 -8.19 1.06 -24.40
N GLU A 80 -9.49 1.25 -24.22
CA GLU A 80 -10.36 1.97 -25.16
C GLU A 80 -9.89 3.41 -25.42
N LYS A 81 -9.20 4.00 -24.43
CA LYS A 81 -8.63 5.36 -24.54
C LYS A 81 -7.17 5.37 -25.02
N GLY A 82 -6.59 4.22 -25.29
CA GLY A 82 -5.19 4.09 -25.65
C GLY A 82 -4.23 4.52 -24.54
N LEU A 83 -4.61 4.32 -23.30
CA LEU A 83 -3.77 4.55 -22.13
C LEU A 83 -2.97 3.30 -21.81
N ILE A 84 -1.73 3.47 -21.39
CA ILE A 84 -0.93 2.44 -20.75
C ILE A 84 -1.49 2.19 -19.35
N THR A 85 -1.50 0.95 -18.91
CA THR A 85 -1.96 0.55 -17.58
C THR A 85 -0.79 0.07 -16.73
N HIS A 86 -0.67 0.59 -15.52
CA HIS A 86 0.35 0.18 -14.57
C HIS A 86 -0.27 -0.16 -13.21
N MET A 87 0.14 -1.28 -12.63
CA MET A 87 -0.20 -1.62 -11.25
C MET A 87 0.99 -1.36 -10.32
N ASP A 88 0.81 -0.46 -9.37
CA ASP A 88 1.62 -0.44 -8.16
C ASP A 88 1.19 -1.63 -7.29
N GLY A 89 1.92 -2.72 -7.42
CA GLY A 89 1.64 -3.99 -6.73
C GLY A 89 2.36 -4.12 -5.39
N ALA A 90 2.63 -3.02 -4.71
CA ALA A 90 3.37 -2.99 -3.44
C ALA A 90 2.85 -4.00 -2.41
N ARG A 91 1.55 -4.31 -2.45
CA ARG A 91 0.90 -5.31 -1.59
C ARG A 91 -0.06 -6.22 -2.37
N LEU A 92 0.24 -6.49 -3.63
CA LEU A 92 -0.56 -7.38 -4.48
C LEU A 92 -0.77 -8.75 -3.82
N LEU A 93 0.26 -9.32 -3.18
CA LEU A 93 0.14 -10.63 -2.56
C LEU A 93 -0.75 -10.62 -1.31
N ASN A 94 -0.85 -9.51 -0.60
CA ASN A 94 -1.87 -9.34 0.44
C ASN A 94 -3.28 -9.40 -0.17
N ALA A 95 -3.52 -8.77 -1.32
CA ALA A 95 -4.81 -8.89 -2.02
C ALA A 95 -5.09 -10.32 -2.47
N VAL A 96 -4.07 -11.03 -2.97
CA VAL A 96 -4.18 -12.46 -3.35
C VAL A 96 -4.65 -13.29 -2.16
N VAL A 97 -3.99 -13.15 -1.01
CA VAL A 97 -4.32 -13.92 0.20
C VAL A 97 -5.68 -13.54 0.76
N ALA A 98 -6.03 -12.25 0.75
CA ALA A 98 -7.32 -11.78 1.27
C ALA A 98 -8.52 -12.25 0.44
N THR A 99 -8.34 -12.43 -0.89
CA THR A 99 -9.45 -12.70 -1.82
C THR A 99 -9.45 -14.11 -2.41
N GLY A 100 -8.33 -14.83 -2.34
CA GLY A 100 -8.11 -16.10 -3.08
C GLY A 100 -7.96 -15.91 -4.59
N VAL A 101 -7.96 -14.67 -5.10
CA VAL A 101 -7.75 -14.38 -6.52
C VAL A 101 -6.26 -14.39 -6.83
N SER A 102 -5.84 -15.15 -7.83
CA SER A 102 -4.41 -15.25 -8.18
C SER A 102 -3.83 -13.91 -8.65
N ALA A 103 -2.52 -13.70 -8.37
CA ALA A 103 -1.79 -12.53 -8.82
C ALA A 103 -1.87 -12.34 -10.35
N ARG A 104 -1.86 -13.44 -11.12
CA ARG A 104 -2.05 -13.43 -12.57
C ARG A 104 -3.37 -12.78 -13.00
N LYS A 105 -4.48 -13.10 -12.31
CA LYS A 105 -5.80 -12.52 -12.63
C LYS A 105 -5.86 -11.02 -12.33
N PHE A 106 -5.22 -10.58 -11.24
CA PHE A 106 -5.10 -9.16 -10.94
C PHE A 106 -4.21 -8.43 -11.93
N ALA A 107 -3.12 -9.06 -12.40
CA ALA A 107 -2.16 -8.48 -13.33
C ALA A 107 -2.68 -8.39 -14.77
N GLU A 108 -3.58 -9.29 -15.19
CA GLU A 108 -4.08 -9.42 -16.58
C GLU A 108 -4.55 -8.10 -17.22
N PRO A 109 -5.21 -7.18 -16.53
CA PRO A 109 -5.63 -5.90 -17.10
C PRO A 109 -4.51 -4.87 -17.28
N PHE A 110 -3.28 -5.14 -16.85
CA PHE A 110 -2.17 -4.18 -16.83
C PHE A 110 -1.07 -4.54 -17.82
N ASP A 111 -0.52 -3.51 -18.48
CA ASP A 111 0.64 -3.64 -19.36
C ASP A 111 1.92 -3.88 -18.54
N THR A 112 2.00 -3.25 -17.36
CA THR A 112 3.16 -3.35 -16.47
C THR A 112 2.74 -3.36 -15.01
N LEU A 113 3.54 -3.99 -14.16
CA LEU A 113 3.38 -3.94 -12.71
C LEU A 113 4.73 -4.06 -11.99
N TRP A 114 4.79 -3.60 -10.77
CA TRP A 114 5.87 -3.97 -9.87
C TRP A 114 5.34 -4.66 -8.61
N LEU A 115 6.18 -5.51 -8.02
CA LEU A 115 5.91 -6.25 -6.80
C LEU A 115 7.02 -5.95 -5.79
N ASP A 116 6.65 -5.55 -4.58
CA ASP A 116 7.59 -5.33 -3.49
C ASP A 116 7.96 -6.64 -2.81
N LEU A 117 9.25 -6.85 -2.59
CA LEU A 117 9.76 -8.01 -1.87
C LEU A 117 10.03 -7.71 -0.39
N SER A 118 10.21 -6.44 -0.03
CA SER A 118 10.65 -6.01 1.31
C SER A 118 9.51 -5.64 2.26
N LYS A 119 8.25 -5.76 1.83
CA LYS A 119 7.06 -5.57 2.67
C LYS A 119 6.56 -6.91 3.24
N GLY A 120 5.34 -7.32 2.93
CA GLY A 120 4.73 -8.55 3.46
C GLY A 120 5.52 -9.84 3.19
N LEU A 121 6.35 -9.88 2.14
CA LEU A 121 7.26 -10.99 1.87
C LEU A 121 8.46 -11.03 2.82
N GLY A 122 8.82 -9.94 3.49
CA GLY A 122 9.89 -9.89 4.49
C GLY A 122 11.30 -10.04 3.96
N CYS A 123 11.53 -9.79 2.67
CA CYS A 123 12.88 -9.81 2.13
C CYS A 123 13.69 -8.59 2.60
N PRO A 124 15.02 -8.71 2.74
CA PRO A 124 15.86 -7.61 3.22
C PRO A 124 15.90 -6.43 2.25
N ILE A 125 15.66 -6.66 0.97
CA ILE A 125 15.70 -5.65 -0.10
C ILE A 125 14.98 -6.15 -1.35
N GLY A 126 14.44 -5.23 -2.14
CA GLY A 126 14.15 -5.47 -3.54
C GLY A 126 12.69 -5.35 -3.93
N ALA A 127 12.54 -5.27 -5.24
CA ALA A 127 11.25 -5.30 -5.93
C ALA A 127 11.45 -5.92 -7.32
N VAL A 128 10.38 -6.43 -7.89
CA VAL A 128 10.35 -7.00 -9.23
C VAL A 128 9.45 -6.16 -10.11
N LEU A 129 9.99 -5.65 -11.21
CA LEU A 129 9.22 -5.00 -12.27
C LEU A 129 8.87 -6.04 -13.33
N ALA A 130 7.62 -6.10 -13.75
CA ALA A 130 7.11 -7.01 -14.75
C ALA A 130 6.41 -6.25 -15.90
N GLY A 131 6.56 -6.75 -17.10
CA GLY A 131 5.98 -6.22 -18.33
C GLY A 131 6.43 -7.05 -19.53
N ASP A 132 6.17 -6.57 -20.75
CA ASP A 132 6.69 -7.23 -21.93
C ASP A 132 8.23 -7.13 -22.03
N LYS A 133 8.80 -7.89 -22.94
CA LYS A 133 10.26 -7.96 -23.10
C LYS A 133 10.88 -6.60 -23.46
N ASP A 134 10.25 -5.88 -24.37
CA ASP A 134 10.80 -4.61 -24.87
C ASP A 134 10.77 -3.53 -23.78
N PHE A 135 9.71 -3.52 -22.98
CA PHE A 135 9.62 -2.67 -21.79
C PHE A 135 10.73 -3.00 -20.78
N ILE A 136 10.95 -4.28 -20.49
CA ILE A 136 11.96 -4.70 -19.52
C ILE A 136 13.38 -4.38 -20.01
N GLU A 137 13.68 -4.54 -21.30
CA GLU A 137 14.98 -4.14 -21.86
C GLU A 137 15.24 -2.62 -21.72
N GLN A 138 14.21 -1.79 -21.92
CA GLN A 138 14.32 -0.36 -21.67
C GLN A 138 14.46 -0.03 -20.19
N ALA A 139 13.71 -0.72 -19.33
CA ALA A 139 13.81 -0.56 -17.88
C ALA A 139 15.21 -0.89 -17.35
N TRP A 140 15.90 -1.89 -17.90
CA TRP A 140 17.29 -2.21 -17.59
C TRP A 140 18.24 -1.05 -17.88
N GLN A 141 18.06 -0.33 -19.00
CA GLN A 141 18.85 0.84 -19.34
C GLN A 141 18.64 1.98 -18.32
N TRP A 142 17.39 2.21 -17.93
CA TRP A 142 17.08 3.20 -16.90
C TRP A 142 17.64 2.80 -15.53
N LYS A 143 17.52 1.54 -15.16
CA LYS A 143 18.11 1.01 -13.91
C LYS A 143 19.62 1.27 -13.86
N GLN A 144 20.32 1.06 -14.97
CA GLN A 144 21.76 1.35 -15.08
C GLN A 144 22.04 2.84 -14.92
N ARG A 145 21.29 3.71 -15.64
CA ARG A 145 21.47 5.18 -15.59
C ARG A 145 21.22 5.76 -14.22
N MET A 146 20.25 5.21 -13.49
CA MET A 146 19.89 5.65 -12.11
C MET A 146 20.78 5.04 -11.02
N GLY A 147 21.81 4.27 -11.37
CA GLY A 147 22.71 3.64 -10.40
C GLY A 147 22.12 2.45 -9.65
N GLY A 148 20.95 1.93 -10.10
CA GLY A 148 20.27 0.79 -9.47
C GLY A 148 20.72 -0.57 -9.99
N ALA A 149 21.65 -0.64 -10.93
CA ALA A 149 22.17 -1.90 -11.44
C ALA A 149 23.16 -2.51 -10.45
N MET A 150 22.81 -3.68 -9.92
CA MET A 150 23.62 -4.42 -8.97
C MET A 150 24.17 -5.68 -9.63
N ARG A 151 25.49 -5.87 -9.56
CA ARG A 151 26.14 -7.16 -9.92
C ARG A 151 25.94 -8.14 -8.77
N GLN A 152 25.97 -9.43 -9.07
CA GLN A 152 25.78 -10.52 -8.11
C GLN A 152 24.47 -10.40 -7.30
N ALA A 153 23.41 -9.85 -7.92
CA ALA A 153 22.10 -9.66 -7.30
C ALA A 153 21.45 -10.98 -6.87
N GLY A 154 21.95 -12.12 -7.31
CA GLY A 154 21.48 -13.45 -6.91
C GLY A 154 21.49 -13.68 -5.41
N ILE A 155 22.43 -13.06 -4.66
CA ILE A 155 22.48 -13.16 -3.20
C ILE A 155 21.20 -12.62 -2.56
N VAL A 156 20.78 -11.41 -2.98
CA VAL A 156 19.54 -10.78 -2.45
C VAL A 156 18.29 -11.35 -3.11
N ALA A 157 18.37 -11.79 -4.38
CA ALA A 157 17.25 -12.40 -5.09
C ALA A 157 16.87 -13.78 -4.51
N ALA A 158 17.81 -14.52 -3.93
CA ALA A 158 17.53 -15.78 -3.24
C ALA A 158 16.51 -15.61 -2.09
N ALA A 159 16.57 -14.49 -1.35
CA ALA A 159 15.56 -14.16 -0.36
C ALA A 159 14.17 -13.99 -0.99
N GLY A 160 14.10 -13.38 -2.18
CA GLY A 160 12.86 -13.24 -2.93
C GLY A 160 12.27 -14.57 -3.37
N VAL A 161 13.10 -15.49 -3.86
CA VAL A 161 12.67 -16.86 -4.22
C VAL A 161 12.12 -17.58 -3.00
N HIS A 162 12.88 -17.59 -1.90
CA HIS A 162 12.44 -18.20 -0.64
C HIS A 162 11.10 -17.62 -0.15
N ALA A 163 10.98 -16.30 -0.15
CA ALA A 163 9.77 -15.63 0.33
C ALA A 163 8.54 -15.90 -0.55
N LEU A 164 8.70 -15.99 -1.88
CA LEU A 164 7.62 -16.36 -2.78
C LEU A 164 7.15 -17.81 -2.59
N GLU A 165 8.04 -18.71 -2.18
CA GLU A 165 7.73 -20.11 -1.92
C GLU A 165 7.14 -20.35 -0.53
N HIS A 166 7.50 -19.53 0.48
CA HIS A 166 7.20 -19.83 1.89
C HIS A 166 6.44 -18.72 2.63
N HIS A 167 6.45 -17.47 2.17
CA HIS A 167 5.88 -16.35 2.95
C HIS A 167 4.53 -15.85 2.42
N VAL A 168 4.08 -16.29 1.25
CA VAL A 168 2.82 -15.79 0.69
C VAL A 168 1.62 -16.22 1.53
N GLU A 169 1.46 -17.52 1.76
CA GLU A 169 0.30 -18.05 2.47
C GLU A 169 0.25 -17.60 3.93
N ARG A 170 1.42 -17.45 4.57
CA ARG A 170 1.49 -16.98 5.96
C ARG A 170 1.01 -15.53 6.15
N MET A 171 0.90 -14.73 5.10
CA MET A 171 0.31 -13.39 5.21
C MET A 171 -1.13 -13.41 5.75
N ALA A 172 -1.80 -14.57 5.71
CA ALA A 172 -3.10 -14.75 6.37
C ALA A 172 -3.02 -14.49 7.88
N GLU A 173 -1.91 -14.86 8.53
CA GLU A 173 -1.67 -14.58 9.95
C GLU A 173 -1.53 -13.08 10.20
N ASP A 174 -0.85 -12.36 9.29
CA ASP A 174 -0.72 -10.90 9.39
C ASP A 174 -2.11 -10.24 9.31
N HIS A 175 -2.98 -10.71 8.40
CA HIS A 175 -4.35 -10.20 8.27
C HIS A 175 -5.19 -10.52 9.51
N GLU A 176 -5.05 -11.70 10.07
CA GLU A 176 -5.74 -12.09 11.30
C GLU A 176 -5.26 -11.24 12.49
N ASN A 177 -3.95 -11.05 12.63
CA ASN A 177 -3.36 -10.20 13.65
C ASN A 177 -3.81 -8.73 13.52
N ALA A 178 -3.96 -8.22 12.30
CA ALA A 178 -4.50 -6.88 12.07
C ALA A 178 -5.95 -6.77 12.54
N ARG A 179 -6.80 -7.71 12.16
CA ARG A 179 -8.21 -7.72 12.62
C ARG A 179 -8.30 -7.81 14.14
N TYR A 180 -7.54 -8.72 14.73
CA TYR A 180 -7.50 -8.89 16.19
C TYR A 180 -7.02 -7.63 16.92
N PHE A 181 -5.99 -6.96 16.40
CA PHE A 181 -5.54 -5.68 16.95
C PHE A 181 -6.67 -4.63 16.91
N GLY A 182 -7.34 -4.51 15.76
CA GLY A 182 -8.49 -3.62 15.61
C GLY A 182 -9.62 -3.92 16.60
N GLU A 183 -9.95 -5.19 16.81
CA GLU A 183 -10.95 -5.64 17.79
C GLU A 183 -10.57 -5.27 19.22
N LEU A 184 -9.30 -5.49 19.60
CA LEU A 184 -8.79 -5.12 20.93
C LEU A 184 -8.86 -3.61 21.19
N LEU A 185 -8.75 -2.79 20.16
CA LEU A 185 -8.83 -1.33 20.26
C LEU A 185 -10.26 -0.78 20.18
N GLY A 186 -11.19 -1.51 19.57
CA GLY A 186 -12.53 -1.02 19.17
C GLY A 186 -13.38 -0.46 20.30
N ASN A 187 -13.13 -0.86 21.56
CA ASN A 187 -13.84 -0.36 22.75
C ASN A 187 -12.95 0.52 23.64
N THR A 188 -11.88 1.07 23.10
CA THR A 188 -10.98 1.93 23.89
C THR A 188 -11.46 3.37 23.85
N PRO A 189 -11.81 3.98 25.00
CA PRO A 189 -12.18 5.39 25.02
C PRO A 189 -11.09 6.28 24.44
N GLY A 190 -11.47 7.22 23.60
CA GLY A 190 -10.54 8.13 22.91
C GLY A 190 -9.89 7.56 21.64
N ILE A 191 -10.11 6.29 21.34
CA ILE A 191 -9.64 5.63 20.11
C ILE A 191 -10.84 5.34 19.21
N MET A 192 -10.71 5.63 17.92
CA MET A 192 -11.67 5.25 16.90
C MET A 192 -10.96 4.46 15.80
N VAL A 193 -11.21 3.16 15.75
CA VAL A 193 -10.67 2.27 14.70
C VAL A 193 -11.46 2.48 13.41
N GLU A 194 -10.75 2.62 12.29
CA GLU A 194 -11.40 2.70 10.97
C GLU A 194 -11.97 1.33 10.56
N ASP A 195 -13.18 1.34 9.98
CA ASP A 195 -13.89 0.14 9.57
C ASP A 195 -13.24 -0.56 8.37
N GLY A 196 -13.41 -1.89 8.34
CA GLY A 196 -13.07 -2.72 7.17
C GLY A 196 -11.59 -2.98 7.04
N ILE A 197 -10.99 -3.61 8.06
CA ILE A 197 -9.62 -4.13 8.01
C ILE A 197 -9.60 -5.35 7.07
N GLU A 198 -9.15 -5.13 5.84
CA GLU A 198 -9.15 -6.13 4.79
C GLU A 198 -7.83 -6.92 4.72
N THR A 199 -6.73 -6.28 5.09
CA THR A 199 -5.38 -6.86 5.01
C THR A 199 -4.60 -6.63 6.31
N ASN A 200 -3.31 -6.42 6.22
CA ASN A 200 -2.39 -6.29 7.35
C ASN A 200 -2.24 -4.85 7.88
N MET A 201 -3.20 -3.97 7.63
CA MET A 201 -3.14 -2.59 8.08
C MET A 201 -4.33 -2.22 8.95
N VAL A 202 -4.05 -1.55 10.06
CA VAL A 202 -5.06 -1.01 10.98
C VAL A 202 -4.85 0.49 11.09
N PHE A 203 -5.87 1.23 10.71
CA PHE A 203 -5.90 2.67 10.92
C PHE A 203 -6.83 3.00 12.08
N PHE A 204 -6.40 3.92 12.91
CA PHE A 204 -7.21 4.41 14.02
C PHE A 204 -6.90 5.88 14.34
N ASN A 205 -7.89 6.57 14.87
CA ASN A 205 -7.81 7.97 15.26
C ASN A 205 -7.65 8.08 16.77
N VAL A 206 -6.78 8.99 17.21
CA VAL A 206 -6.46 9.25 18.63
C VAL A 206 -6.95 10.61 19.13
N GLU A 207 -7.67 11.38 18.31
CA GLU A 207 -8.16 12.74 18.65
C GLU A 207 -8.90 12.77 19.98
N GLY A 208 -9.70 11.73 20.27
CA GLY A 208 -10.44 11.62 21.54
C GLY A 208 -9.56 11.50 22.78
N THR A 209 -8.25 11.30 22.63
CA THR A 209 -7.29 11.31 23.75
C THR A 209 -6.72 12.71 24.03
N GLY A 210 -6.97 13.69 23.17
CA GLY A 210 -6.37 15.03 23.23
C GLY A 210 -4.91 15.10 22.78
N LEU A 211 -4.32 13.99 22.30
CA LEU A 211 -2.96 13.95 21.76
C LEU A 211 -2.99 13.97 20.24
N THR A 212 -1.94 14.55 19.63
CA THR A 212 -1.67 14.34 18.21
C THR A 212 -1.14 12.92 17.98
N ALA A 213 -1.22 12.42 16.74
CA ALA A 213 -0.67 11.12 16.40
C ALA A 213 0.85 11.03 16.64
N GLU A 214 1.57 12.15 16.44
CA GLU A 214 3.01 12.22 16.72
C GLU A 214 3.31 12.13 18.22
N ASP A 215 2.60 12.90 19.06
CA ASP A 215 2.76 12.82 20.51
C ASP A 215 2.38 11.43 21.04
N PHE A 216 1.32 10.83 20.49
CA PHE A 216 0.87 9.51 20.87
C PHE A 216 1.91 8.43 20.51
N ARG A 217 2.46 8.48 19.30
CA ARG A 217 3.58 7.62 18.84
C ARG A 217 4.79 7.74 19.77
N ASP A 218 5.23 8.96 20.04
CA ASP A 218 6.46 9.20 20.78
C ASP A 218 6.33 8.70 22.21
N ARG A 219 5.18 8.90 22.85
CA ARG A 219 4.90 8.33 24.18
C ARG A 219 4.83 6.80 24.18
N LEU A 220 4.27 6.16 23.15
CA LEU A 220 4.30 4.69 23.02
C LEU A 220 5.72 4.15 22.89
N ILE A 221 6.58 4.86 22.18
CA ILE A 221 7.99 4.49 22.05
C ILE A 221 8.71 4.63 23.39
N GLU A 222 8.49 5.74 24.10
CA GLU A 222 9.15 6.01 25.38
C GLU A 222 8.71 5.07 26.50
N SER A 223 7.40 4.77 26.60
CA SER A 223 6.86 3.96 27.70
C SER A 223 7.00 2.46 27.49
N ASP A 224 6.77 2.00 26.25
CA ASP A 224 6.57 0.57 25.95
C ASP A 224 7.43 0.06 24.77
N ALA A 225 8.30 0.90 24.20
CA ALA A 225 9.10 0.61 23.02
C ALA A 225 8.27 0.17 21.78
N ILE A 226 7.00 0.59 21.71
CA ILE A 226 6.08 0.24 20.64
C ILE A 226 6.12 1.28 19.53
N ARG A 227 6.29 0.82 18.28
CA ARG A 227 6.40 1.66 17.10
C ARG A 227 5.17 1.48 16.21
N ILE A 228 4.24 2.44 16.29
CA ILE A 228 3.09 2.57 15.40
C ILE A 228 3.21 3.91 14.68
N GLY A 229 3.01 3.94 13.37
CA GLY A 229 3.23 5.15 12.57
C GLY A 229 2.17 6.23 12.82
N ALA A 230 2.59 7.48 12.95
CA ALA A 230 1.72 8.64 12.80
C ALA A 230 1.55 8.92 11.31
N ASN A 231 0.32 8.94 10.81
CA ASN A 231 0.02 9.04 9.38
C ASN A 231 -0.61 10.39 9.00
N ASP A 232 -1.24 11.05 9.95
CA ASP A 232 -1.84 12.38 9.84
C ASP A 232 -1.96 12.97 11.25
N LEU A 233 -2.53 14.17 11.40
CA LEU A 233 -2.60 14.91 12.67
C LEU A 233 -3.09 14.05 13.86
N TYR A 234 -4.12 13.24 13.63
CA TYR A 234 -4.69 12.34 14.65
C TYR A 234 -4.77 10.88 14.20
N ARG A 235 -4.34 10.58 12.98
CA ARG A 235 -4.49 9.26 12.37
C ARG A 235 -3.23 8.43 12.54
N MET A 236 -3.36 7.30 13.21
CA MET A 236 -2.31 6.29 13.40
C MET A 236 -2.43 5.18 12.35
N ARG A 237 -1.31 4.54 12.03
CA ARG A 237 -1.26 3.36 11.17
C ARG A 237 -0.41 2.27 11.79
N ALA A 238 -1.02 1.16 12.18
CA ALA A 238 -0.32 -0.07 12.52
C ALA A 238 -0.25 -1.00 11.29
N VAL A 239 0.86 -1.71 11.15
CA VAL A 239 1.06 -2.71 10.10
C VAL A 239 1.54 -3.99 10.76
N THR A 240 0.81 -5.08 10.58
CA THR A 240 1.23 -6.40 11.04
C THR A 240 2.15 -7.05 10.01
N HIS A 241 3.12 -7.79 10.49
CA HIS A 241 4.20 -8.34 9.69
C HIS A 241 4.70 -9.65 10.31
N LEU A 242 5.48 -10.42 9.58
CA LEU A 242 6.04 -11.71 10.03
C LEU A 242 6.84 -11.62 11.35
N ASP A 243 7.34 -10.43 11.71
CA ASP A 243 8.06 -10.18 12.96
C ASP A 243 7.13 -9.95 14.17
N ILE A 244 5.82 -9.88 13.95
CA ILE A 244 4.85 -9.54 14.99
C ILE A 244 4.06 -10.78 15.38
N SER A 245 4.30 -11.26 16.59
CA SER A 245 3.55 -12.39 17.17
C SER A 245 2.19 -11.93 17.73
N ARG A 246 1.35 -12.92 18.05
CA ARG A 246 0.06 -12.68 18.71
C ARG A 246 0.24 -11.98 20.07
N GLU A 247 1.23 -12.39 20.86
CA GLU A 247 1.59 -11.78 22.14
C GLU A 247 2.04 -10.31 21.96
N GLY A 248 2.80 -10.05 20.87
CA GLY A 248 3.19 -8.68 20.49
C GLY A 248 1.99 -7.80 20.17
N ILE A 249 0.95 -8.34 19.53
CA ILE A 249 -0.31 -7.65 19.27
C ILE A 249 -1.05 -7.32 20.58
N GLU A 250 -1.15 -8.27 21.50
CA GLU A 250 -1.81 -8.08 22.80
C GLU A 250 -1.07 -7.03 23.66
N TRP A 251 0.25 -7.07 23.64
CA TRP A 251 1.07 -6.07 24.31
C TRP A 251 0.87 -4.68 23.69
N ALA A 252 0.96 -4.57 22.39
CA ALA A 252 0.74 -3.28 21.70
C ALA A 252 -0.67 -2.72 21.99
N ALA A 253 -1.71 -3.56 21.92
CA ALA A 253 -3.07 -3.14 22.22
C ALA A 253 -3.21 -2.69 23.68
N THR A 254 -2.54 -3.36 24.60
CA THR A 254 -2.56 -2.99 26.02
C THR A 254 -1.90 -1.64 26.27
N ALA A 255 -0.74 -1.38 25.65
CA ALA A 255 -0.05 -0.11 25.75
C ALA A 255 -0.88 1.04 25.16
N VAL A 256 -1.45 0.84 23.95
CA VAL A 256 -2.34 1.84 23.33
C VAL A 256 -3.53 2.17 24.24
N ARG A 257 -4.20 1.16 24.82
CA ARG A 257 -5.34 1.35 25.72
C ARG A 257 -4.95 2.08 27.01
N ASN A 258 -3.81 1.75 27.58
CA ASN A 258 -3.31 2.41 28.80
C ASN A 258 -3.00 3.89 28.52
N LEU A 259 -2.28 4.17 27.46
CA LEU A 259 -1.94 5.53 27.07
C LEU A 259 -3.19 6.36 26.75
N ALA A 260 -4.16 5.79 26.03
CA ALA A 260 -5.42 6.46 25.72
C ALA A 260 -6.18 6.85 26.99
N ARG A 261 -6.35 5.90 27.93
CA ARG A 261 -7.07 6.13 29.20
C ARG A 261 -6.42 7.19 30.07
N PHE A 262 -5.10 7.25 30.09
CA PHE A 262 -4.35 8.21 30.91
C PHE A 262 -4.52 9.65 30.42
N ASN A 263 -4.83 9.84 29.15
CA ASN A 263 -4.92 11.14 28.48
C ASN A 263 -6.35 11.53 28.09
N LEU A 264 -7.38 10.84 28.62
CA LEU A 264 -8.76 11.28 28.39
C LEU A 264 -8.97 12.69 28.97
N PRO A 265 -9.59 13.60 28.22
CA PRO A 265 -10.00 14.90 28.74
C PRO A 265 -10.92 14.69 29.96
N ARG A 266 -10.65 15.39 31.06
CA ARG A 266 -11.49 15.39 32.26
C ARG A 266 -12.78 16.14 32.04
#